data_2ab5a58b5a8402e89d9170aeb98c830e
#
_entry.id   2ab5a58b5a8402e89d9170aeb98c830e
#
_cell.length_a   1.000
_cell.length_b   1.000
_cell.length_c   1.000
_cell.angle_alpha   90.00
_cell.angle_beta   90.00
_cell.angle_gamma   90.00
#
_symmetry.space_group_name_H-M   'P 1'
#
loop_
_entity.id
_entity.type
_entity.pdbx_description
1 polymer ?
#
loop_
_entity_poly.entity_id
_entity_poly.type
_entity_poly.pdbx_seq_one_letter_code
_entity_poly.pdbx_strand_id
1 'polypeptide(L)'
;MHLAYPVLLSALLFAVGVYGLLARRNAVLVLMSVELMLNAVNLDLVAFDAWLRDTLHSGQVFALFVITVAAAEVGLGLAIVLQVFRLRATVAVDELDDLGEPDRPPVAPAAVEPEPADVADRAGAP
;
A
#
# COMPACT_ATOMS: atom_id res chain seq x y z
N MET A 1 -1.17 36.75 5.35
CA MET A 1 -0.69 35.46 5.87
C MET A 1 0.70 35.20 5.31
N HIS A 2 1.61 34.68 6.11
CA HIS A 2 2.94 34.35 5.61
C HIS A 2 2.85 32.97 4.92
N LEU A 3 2.98 32.93 3.61
CA LEU A 3 2.98 31.70 2.78
C LEU A 3 4.04 30.69 3.23
N ALA A 4 5.12 31.18 3.87
CA ALA A 4 6.22 30.35 4.31
C ALA A 4 5.80 29.22 5.29
N TYR A 5 4.84 29.45 6.17
CA TYR A 5 4.44 28.44 7.16
C TYR A 5 3.74 27.23 6.52
N PRO A 6 2.69 27.41 5.70
CA PRO A 6 2.06 26.26 5.06
C PRO A 6 3.00 25.53 4.09
N VAL A 7 3.84 26.25 3.33
CA VAL A 7 4.82 25.65 2.43
C VAL A 7 5.87 24.84 3.18
N LEU A 8 6.35 25.34 4.32
CA LEU A 8 7.30 24.59 5.15
C LEU A 8 6.66 23.33 5.72
N LEU A 9 5.40 23.44 6.16
CA LEU A 9 4.65 22.29 6.67
C LEU A 9 4.40 21.24 5.59
N SER A 10 3.99 21.65 4.39
CA SER A 10 3.78 20.73 3.26
C SER A 10 5.07 20.03 2.84
N ALA A 11 6.19 20.78 2.77
CA ALA A 11 7.49 20.21 2.48
C ALA A 11 7.91 19.15 3.52
N LEU A 12 7.64 19.40 4.81
CA LEU A 12 7.93 18.44 5.87
C LEU A 12 7.04 17.19 5.75
N LEU A 13 5.73 17.37 5.52
CA LEU A 13 4.81 16.25 5.32
C LEU A 13 5.21 15.41 4.10
N PHE A 14 5.58 16.07 3.00
CA PHE A 14 6.03 15.40 1.79
C PHE A 14 7.29 14.59 2.03
N ALA A 15 8.29 15.17 2.72
CA ALA A 15 9.54 14.49 3.06
C ALA A 15 9.31 13.25 3.94
N VAL A 16 8.40 13.35 4.94
CA VAL A 16 8.01 12.21 5.78
C VAL A 16 7.29 11.15 4.96
N GLY A 17 6.42 11.54 4.02
CA GLY A 17 5.74 10.63 3.11
C GLY A 17 6.73 9.87 2.22
N VAL A 18 7.69 10.56 1.61
CA VAL A 18 8.74 9.95 0.80
C VAL A 18 9.59 8.97 1.64
N TYR A 19 9.99 9.38 2.83
CA TYR A 19 10.71 8.49 3.73
C TYR A 19 9.90 7.23 4.09
N GLY A 20 8.62 7.40 4.40
CA GLY A 20 7.71 6.29 4.70
C GLY A 20 7.56 5.33 3.51
N LEU A 21 7.45 5.87 2.30
CA LEU A 21 7.35 5.10 1.06
C LEU A 21 8.61 4.24 0.82
N LEU A 22 9.79 4.81 1.01
CA LEU A 22 11.06 4.12 0.76
C LEU A 22 11.47 3.16 1.89
N ALA A 23 11.06 3.44 3.14
CA ALA A 23 11.48 2.68 4.31
C ALA A 23 10.56 1.48 4.63
N ARG A 24 9.40 1.38 4.00
CA ARG A 24 8.38 0.39 4.37
C ARG A 24 8.11 -0.60 3.25
N ARG A 25 8.03 -1.90 3.64
CA ARG A 25 7.71 -3.01 2.76
C ARG A 25 6.24 -3.42 2.82
N ASN A 26 5.51 -2.92 3.81
CA ASN A 26 4.10 -3.23 4.00
C ASN A 26 3.24 -2.33 3.09
N ALA A 27 2.41 -2.94 2.25
CA ALA A 27 1.56 -2.25 1.27
C ALA A 27 0.61 -1.23 1.91
N VAL A 28 0.09 -1.50 3.11
CA VAL A 28 -0.79 -0.56 3.83
C VAL A 28 -0.02 0.68 4.26
N LEU A 29 1.22 0.51 4.78
CA LEU A 29 2.05 1.64 5.18
C LEU A 29 2.56 2.44 3.98
N VAL A 30 2.82 1.79 2.85
CA VAL A 30 3.12 2.45 1.57
C VAL A 30 1.94 3.30 1.12
N LEU A 31 0.73 2.75 1.14
CA LEU A 31 -0.50 3.48 0.79
C LEU A 31 -0.70 4.71 1.69
N MET A 32 -0.53 4.58 3.01
CA MET A 32 -0.60 5.71 3.95
C MET A 32 0.49 6.77 3.68
N SER A 33 1.66 6.36 3.23
CA SER A 33 2.76 7.28 2.89
C SER A 33 2.43 8.10 1.64
N VAL A 34 1.85 7.48 0.62
CA VAL A 34 1.37 8.16 -0.58
C VAL A 34 0.25 9.14 -0.24
N GLU A 35 -0.70 8.76 0.61
CA GLU A 35 -1.77 9.63 1.10
C GLU A 35 -1.21 10.87 1.81
N LEU A 36 -0.17 10.70 2.63
CA LEU A 36 0.49 11.81 3.29
C LEU A 36 1.13 12.78 2.30
N MET A 37 1.73 12.26 1.21
CA MET A 37 2.29 13.09 0.13
C MET A 37 1.19 13.87 -0.62
N LEU A 38 0.05 13.24 -0.90
CA LEU A 38 -1.10 13.90 -1.53
C LEU A 38 -1.67 15.02 -0.64
N ASN A 39 -1.75 14.78 0.67
CA ASN A 39 -2.17 15.80 1.63
C ASN A 39 -1.21 17.00 1.66
N ALA A 40 0.10 16.78 1.51
CA ALA A 40 1.08 17.86 1.39
C ALA A 40 0.82 18.73 0.16
N VAL A 41 0.55 18.10 -1.00
CA VAL A 41 0.21 18.80 -2.24
C VAL A 41 -1.09 19.59 -2.10
N ASN A 42 -2.12 19.01 -1.47
CA ASN A 42 -3.39 19.70 -1.21
C ASN A 42 -3.19 20.95 -0.34
N LEU A 43 -2.34 20.85 0.69
CA LEU A 43 -2.02 21.99 1.55
C LEU A 43 -1.37 23.11 0.75
N ASP A 44 -0.45 22.81 -0.17
CA ASP A 44 0.18 23.78 -1.04
C ASP A 44 -0.82 24.44 -2.00
N LEU A 45 -1.69 23.65 -2.63
CA LEU A 45 -2.71 24.17 -3.55
C LEU A 45 -3.60 25.22 -2.87
N VAL A 46 -4.09 24.91 -1.66
CA VAL A 46 -4.93 25.83 -0.88
C VAL A 46 -4.14 27.04 -0.39
N ALA A 47 -2.88 26.86 0.01
CA ALA A 47 -2.03 27.95 0.49
C ALA A 47 -1.70 28.94 -0.62
N PHE A 48 -1.37 28.45 -1.82
CA PHE A 48 -1.10 29.29 -2.98
C PHE A 48 -2.35 30.02 -3.46
N ASP A 49 -3.51 29.34 -3.50
CA ASP A 49 -4.79 29.95 -3.85
C ASP A 49 -5.12 31.13 -2.91
N ALA A 50 -4.99 30.90 -1.60
CA ALA A 50 -5.23 31.95 -0.61
C ALA A 50 -4.21 33.10 -0.68
N TRP A 51 -2.96 32.83 -1.10
CA TRP A 51 -1.93 33.84 -1.23
C TRP A 51 -2.07 34.69 -2.49
N LEU A 52 -2.37 34.06 -3.62
CA LEU A 52 -2.58 34.69 -4.92
C LEU A 52 -3.87 35.51 -4.96
N ARG A 53 -4.79 35.33 -4.00
CA ARG A 53 -6.12 35.94 -3.97
C ARG A 53 -6.87 35.70 -5.29
N ASP A 54 -6.79 34.48 -5.79
CA ASP A 54 -7.48 34.10 -7.01
C ASP A 54 -9.00 34.26 -6.83
N THR A 55 -9.61 35.07 -7.69
CA THR A 55 -11.06 35.31 -7.66
C THR A 55 -11.88 34.11 -8.08
N LEU A 56 -11.27 33.16 -8.79
CA LEU A 56 -11.91 31.93 -9.26
C LEU A 56 -11.77 30.77 -8.28
N HIS A 57 -10.96 30.94 -7.23
CA HIS A 57 -10.67 29.88 -6.24
C HIS A 57 -10.28 28.56 -6.90
N SER A 58 -9.53 28.63 -8.00
CA SER A 58 -9.14 27.48 -8.82
C SER A 58 -8.32 26.45 -8.04
N GLY A 59 -7.44 26.92 -7.15
CA GLY A 59 -6.64 26.06 -6.28
C GLY A 59 -7.49 25.25 -5.30
N GLN A 60 -8.55 25.84 -4.74
CA GLN A 60 -9.48 25.16 -3.84
C GLN A 60 -10.32 24.11 -4.58
N VAL A 61 -10.83 24.44 -5.76
CA VAL A 61 -11.58 23.50 -6.59
C VAL A 61 -10.70 22.32 -6.98
N PHE A 62 -9.45 22.60 -7.37
CA PHE A 62 -8.50 21.53 -7.69
C PHE A 62 -8.14 20.67 -6.49
N ALA A 63 -7.96 21.27 -5.32
CA ALA A 63 -7.72 20.53 -4.07
C ALA A 63 -8.89 19.60 -3.72
N LEU A 64 -10.14 20.05 -3.87
CA LEU A 64 -11.32 19.19 -3.66
C LEU A 64 -11.35 18.00 -4.64
N PHE A 65 -10.99 18.24 -5.89
CA PHE A 65 -10.86 17.17 -6.89
C PHE A 65 -9.80 16.15 -6.48
N VAL A 66 -8.60 16.61 -6.09
CA VAL A 66 -7.51 15.72 -5.67
C VAL A 66 -7.88 14.93 -4.41
N ILE A 67 -8.55 15.56 -3.42
CA ILE A 67 -9.04 14.86 -2.22
C ILE A 67 -10.03 13.75 -2.59
N THR A 68 -10.92 14.01 -3.55
CA THR A 68 -11.89 13.00 -4.01
C THR A 68 -11.19 11.82 -4.69
N VAL A 69 -10.20 12.10 -5.54
CA VAL A 69 -9.38 11.06 -6.19
C VAL A 69 -8.60 10.26 -5.16
N ALA A 70 -7.95 10.94 -4.19
CA ALA A 70 -7.21 10.29 -3.12
C ALA A 70 -8.09 9.35 -2.30
N ALA A 71 -9.32 9.75 -1.96
CA ALA A 71 -10.27 8.88 -1.26
C ALA A 71 -10.64 7.63 -2.09
N ALA A 72 -10.78 7.77 -3.41
CA ALA A 72 -11.04 6.65 -4.31
C ALA A 72 -9.80 5.71 -4.41
N GLU A 73 -8.60 6.28 -4.47
CA GLU A 73 -7.34 5.53 -4.51
C GLU A 73 -7.11 4.70 -3.24
N VAL A 74 -7.40 5.28 -2.07
CA VAL A 74 -7.34 4.54 -0.79
C VAL A 74 -8.30 3.35 -0.80
N GLY A 75 -9.55 3.55 -1.26
CA GLY A 75 -10.53 2.47 -1.36
C GLY A 75 -10.08 1.35 -2.29
N LEU A 76 -9.59 1.70 -3.48
CA LEU A 76 -9.06 0.76 -4.46
C LEU A 76 -7.80 0.07 -3.95
N GLY A 77 -6.85 0.82 -3.38
CA GLY A 77 -5.62 0.28 -2.83
C GLY A 77 -5.86 -0.73 -1.71
N LEU A 78 -6.77 -0.42 -0.78
CA LEU A 78 -7.15 -1.36 0.28
C LEU A 78 -7.85 -2.60 -0.27
N ALA A 79 -8.67 -2.47 -1.31
CA ALA A 79 -9.29 -3.62 -1.96
C ALA A 79 -8.25 -4.55 -2.59
N ILE A 80 -7.24 -4.00 -3.25
CA ILE A 80 -6.11 -4.76 -3.83
C ILE A 80 -5.31 -5.44 -2.72
N VAL A 81 -4.94 -4.71 -1.66
CA VAL A 81 -4.20 -5.27 -0.52
C VAL A 81 -4.97 -6.43 0.12
N LEU A 82 -6.29 -6.25 0.33
CA LEU A 82 -7.14 -7.30 0.89
C LEU A 82 -7.22 -8.52 -0.02
N GLN A 83 -7.30 -8.32 -1.34
CA GLN A 83 -7.33 -9.41 -2.30
C GLN A 83 -6.01 -10.18 -2.31
N VAL A 84 -4.88 -9.48 -2.33
CA VAL A 84 -3.54 -10.10 -2.27
C VAL A 84 -3.36 -10.85 -0.95
N PHE A 85 -3.78 -10.26 0.18
CA PHE A 85 -3.71 -10.93 1.48
C PHE A 85 -4.55 -12.22 1.53
N ARG A 86 -5.73 -12.21 0.95
CA ARG A 86 -6.58 -13.43 0.87
C ARG A 86 -5.96 -14.53 0.02
N LEU A 87 -5.22 -14.16 -1.02
CA LEU A 87 -4.58 -15.12 -1.93
C LEU A 87 -3.24 -15.66 -1.42
N ARG A 88 -2.46 -14.81 -0.72
CA ARG A 88 -1.06 -15.08 -0.35
C ARG A 88 -0.80 -15.07 1.15
N ALA A 89 -1.77 -14.66 1.96
CA ALA A 89 -1.63 -14.45 3.41
C ALA A 89 -0.47 -13.49 3.79
N THR A 90 -0.04 -12.61 2.87
CA THR A 90 1.00 -11.61 3.09
C THR A 90 0.60 -10.25 2.52
N VAL A 91 1.07 -9.18 3.14
CA VAL A 91 0.97 -7.79 2.65
C VAL A 91 2.36 -7.19 2.38
N ALA A 92 3.40 -8.01 2.41
CA ALA A 92 4.77 -7.58 2.10
C ALA A 92 4.93 -7.43 0.58
N VAL A 93 5.28 -6.24 0.13
CA VAL A 93 5.36 -5.90 -1.30
C VAL A 93 6.54 -6.61 -1.98
N ASP A 94 7.61 -6.86 -1.24
CA ASP A 94 8.79 -7.56 -1.71
C ASP A 94 8.58 -9.07 -1.91
N GLU A 95 7.53 -9.65 -1.33
CA GLU A 95 7.14 -11.04 -1.57
C GLU A 95 6.22 -11.23 -2.78
N LEU A 96 5.83 -10.13 -3.44
CA LEU A 96 4.95 -10.13 -4.60
C LEU A 96 5.69 -10.21 -5.94
N ASP A 97 7.02 -10.21 -5.94
CA ASP A 97 7.86 -10.32 -7.15
C ASP A 97 7.57 -11.61 -7.96
N ASP A 98 7.02 -12.62 -7.31
CA ASP A 98 6.62 -13.89 -7.92
C ASP A 98 5.42 -13.78 -8.88
N LEU A 99 4.75 -12.62 -8.93
CA LEU A 99 3.63 -12.38 -9.86
C LEU A 99 4.09 -12.08 -11.29
N GLY A 100 5.38 -11.79 -11.49
CA GLY A 100 5.96 -11.40 -12.78
C GLY A 100 6.78 -12.48 -13.48
N GLU A 101 7.02 -13.63 -12.86
CA GLU A 101 7.94 -14.64 -13.40
C GLU A 101 7.17 -15.86 -13.96
N PRO A 102 7.03 -15.97 -15.31
CA PRO A 102 6.28 -17.07 -15.91
C PRO A 102 7.01 -18.43 -15.89
N ASP A 103 8.26 -18.49 -15.39
CA ASP A 103 9.13 -19.65 -15.53
C ASP A 103 9.40 -20.44 -14.24
N ARG A 104 8.70 -20.15 -13.14
CA ARG A 104 8.84 -21.03 -11.97
C ARG A 104 8.00 -22.29 -12.17
N PRO A 105 8.61 -23.48 -12.28
CA PRO A 105 7.85 -24.72 -12.38
C PRO A 105 6.90 -24.84 -11.21
N PRO A 106 5.68 -25.39 -11.40
CA PRO A 106 4.72 -25.59 -10.33
C PRO A 106 5.42 -26.29 -9.15
N VAL A 107 5.37 -25.70 -7.98
CA VAL A 107 5.82 -26.37 -6.76
C VAL A 107 5.02 -27.66 -6.70
N ALA A 108 5.69 -28.80 -6.92
CA ALA A 108 5.06 -30.09 -6.80
C ALA A 108 4.38 -30.15 -5.42
N PRO A 109 3.12 -30.57 -5.32
CA PRO A 109 2.50 -30.76 -4.03
C PRO A 109 3.42 -31.67 -3.24
N ALA A 110 3.77 -31.24 -2.00
CA ALA A 110 4.60 -32.04 -1.10
C ALA A 110 4.09 -33.47 -1.16
N ALA A 111 4.95 -34.38 -1.58
CA ALA A 111 4.62 -35.79 -1.63
C ALA A 111 4.09 -36.15 -0.24
N VAL A 112 2.82 -36.49 -0.18
CA VAL A 112 2.22 -37.08 1.01
C VAL A 112 3.04 -38.35 1.24
N GLU A 113 3.93 -38.34 2.21
CA GLU A 113 4.63 -39.53 2.61
C GLU A 113 3.58 -40.61 2.90
N PRO A 114 3.66 -41.78 2.24
CA PRO A 114 2.71 -42.83 2.52
C PRO A 114 2.88 -43.18 3.99
N GLU A 115 1.81 -43.06 4.75
CA GLU A 115 1.69 -43.53 6.10
C GLU A 115 2.20 -44.98 6.18
N PRO A 116 3.17 -45.31 7.05
CA PRO A 116 3.72 -46.67 7.15
C PRO A 116 2.61 -47.63 7.58
N ALA A 117 2.04 -48.30 6.58
CA ALA A 117 1.20 -49.47 6.81
C ALA A 117 2.06 -50.60 7.26
N ASP A 118 2.37 -50.68 8.55
CA ASP A 118 2.70 -51.93 9.19
C ASP A 118 2.95 -51.79 10.71
N VAL A 119 1.92 -51.76 11.50
CA VAL A 119 1.98 -52.07 12.94
C VAL A 119 0.86 -53.04 13.36
N ALA A 120 0.09 -53.57 12.44
CA ALA A 120 -1.04 -54.44 12.79
C ALA A 120 -0.80 -55.95 12.73
N ASP A 121 0.42 -56.43 12.40
CA ASP A 121 0.65 -57.87 12.22
C ASP A 121 1.73 -58.49 13.16
N ARG A 122 1.86 -57.97 14.37
CA ARG A 122 2.72 -58.62 15.40
C ARG A 122 2.03 -58.93 16.72
N ALA A 123 0.75 -59.10 16.74
CA ALA A 123 0.01 -59.54 17.93
C ALA A 123 -0.86 -60.76 17.60
N GLY A 124 -0.22 -61.90 17.29
CA GLY A 124 -0.99 -63.12 17.07
C GLY A 124 -0.17 -64.29 16.59
N ALA A 125 0.57 -64.94 17.43
CA ALA A 125 0.89 -66.37 17.31
C ALA A 125 1.45 -66.94 18.62
N PRO A 126 1.19 -68.16 18.90
CA PRO A 126 0.80 -68.75 20.16
C PRO A 126 1.97 -69.05 21.13
#